data_f339df61c3d55b5dca1ec2c088dca740
#
_entry.id   f339df61c3d55b5dca1ec2c088dca740
#
_cell.length_a   1.000
_cell.length_b   1.000
_cell.length_c   1.000
_cell.angle_alpha   90.00
_cell.angle_beta   90.00
_cell.angle_gamma   90.00
#
_symmetry.space_group_name_H-M   'P 1'
#
loop_
_entity.id
_entity.type
_entity.pdbx_description
1 polymer ?
#
loop_
_entity_poly.entity_id
_entity_poly.type
_entity_poly.pdbx_seq_one_letter_code
_entity_poly.pdbx_strand_id
1 'polypeptide(L)'
;TDEYKHKLDEATAAAAINELGLPLDFQTATKKVKESYATYRDGLEIFAREYGIPHKDLYISYHNYKKKLVSTIKPYDGLLEKLQTINCPQYVFSTSSKDICEQILKHIGLYDFFKGRFYSVEDFNVYKKNESSEVYQKVCEQINTKPEDCIFIDDSYSNLDFAKQIGMGTIRIYYKNNSTKDMKFIDKAYKGIYECIDGLKKDYGC
;
A
#
# COMPACT_ATOMS: atom_id res chain seq x y z
N THR A 1 3.59 -11.86 -2.33
CA THR A 1 4.46 -13.05 -2.08
C THR A 1 5.84 -12.58 -1.63
N ASP A 2 6.62 -13.42 -0.93
CA ASP A 2 7.98 -13.09 -0.49
C ASP A 2 8.90 -12.77 -1.68
N GLU A 3 8.72 -13.47 -2.78
CA GLU A 3 9.44 -13.22 -4.03
C GLU A 3 9.19 -11.79 -4.54
N TYR A 4 7.94 -11.34 -4.54
CA TYR A 4 7.61 -9.98 -4.98
C TYR A 4 8.20 -8.93 -4.04
N LYS A 5 8.15 -9.18 -2.73
CA LYS A 5 8.78 -8.29 -1.74
C LYS A 5 10.30 -8.19 -1.96
N HIS A 6 10.96 -9.33 -2.21
CA HIS A 6 12.39 -9.34 -2.50
C HIS A 6 12.73 -8.50 -3.75
N LYS A 7 11.94 -8.64 -4.83
CA LYS A 7 12.08 -7.82 -6.03
C LYS A 7 11.86 -6.32 -5.77
N LEU A 8 10.94 -5.97 -4.87
CA LEU A 8 10.76 -4.58 -4.46
C LEU A 8 11.96 -4.03 -3.68
N ASP A 9 12.55 -4.81 -2.78
CA ASP A 9 13.76 -4.42 -2.05
C ASP A 9 14.93 -4.19 -3.00
N GLU A 10 15.12 -5.08 -4.00
CA GLU A 10 16.14 -4.95 -5.05
C GLU A 10 15.89 -3.73 -5.94
N ALA A 11 14.63 -3.48 -6.32
CA ALA A 11 14.25 -2.31 -7.11
C ALA A 11 14.53 -1.01 -6.35
N THR A 12 14.28 -0.98 -5.04
CA THR A 12 14.57 0.16 -4.17
C THR A 12 16.08 0.43 -4.12
N ALA A 13 16.88 -0.61 -3.93
CA ALA A 13 18.34 -0.51 -3.91
C ALA A 13 18.88 -0.02 -5.26
N ALA A 14 18.38 -0.56 -6.37
CA ALA A 14 18.78 -0.16 -7.72
C ALA A 14 18.41 1.31 -8.01
N ALA A 15 17.24 1.78 -7.56
CA ALA A 15 16.85 3.18 -7.69
C ALA A 15 17.80 4.11 -6.94
N ALA A 16 18.15 3.75 -5.69
CA ALA A 16 19.09 4.52 -4.88
C ALA A 16 20.46 4.68 -5.54
N ILE A 17 20.98 3.64 -6.17
CA ILE A 17 22.30 3.67 -6.83
C ILE A 17 22.22 4.37 -8.18
N ASN A 18 21.33 3.93 -9.06
CA ASN A 18 21.39 4.28 -10.48
C ASN A 18 20.72 5.62 -10.82
N GLU A 19 19.67 6.00 -10.09
CA GLU A 19 18.95 7.25 -10.38
C GLU A 19 19.33 8.37 -9.41
N LEU A 20 19.61 8.03 -8.14
CA LEU A 20 19.99 9.01 -7.13
C LEU A 20 21.52 9.15 -6.98
N GLY A 21 22.29 8.29 -7.68
CA GLY A 21 23.74 8.39 -7.72
C GLY A 21 24.42 8.13 -6.38
N LEU A 22 23.80 7.35 -5.49
CA LEU A 22 24.40 7.06 -4.19
C LEU A 22 25.66 6.20 -4.36
N PRO A 23 26.74 6.50 -3.64
CA PRO A 23 28.01 5.78 -3.74
C PRO A 23 27.97 4.47 -2.96
N LEU A 24 27.05 3.59 -3.32
CA LEU A 24 26.79 2.29 -2.68
C LEU A 24 26.92 1.17 -3.69
N ASP A 25 27.45 0.04 -3.27
CA ASP A 25 27.27 -1.21 -3.99
C ASP A 25 25.84 -1.76 -3.75
N PHE A 26 25.40 -2.64 -4.66
CA PHE A 26 24.02 -3.15 -4.62
C PHE A 26 23.72 -3.97 -3.36
N GLN A 27 24.69 -4.70 -2.83
CA GLN A 27 24.51 -5.51 -1.61
C GLN A 27 24.32 -4.62 -0.39
N THR A 28 25.14 -3.57 -0.27
CA THR A 28 25.03 -2.57 0.81
C THR A 28 23.69 -1.82 0.72
N ALA A 29 23.30 -1.37 -0.47
CA ALA A 29 22.01 -0.70 -0.67
C ALA A 29 20.83 -1.60 -0.30
N THR A 30 20.83 -2.88 -0.72
CA THR A 30 19.77 -3.83 -0.36
C THR A 30 19.72 -4.09 1.15
N LYS A 31 20.88 -4.15 1.82
CA LYS A 31 20.93 -4.28 3.28
C LYS A 31 20.29 -3.05 3.95
N LYS A 32 20.62 -1.84 3.50
CA LYS A 32 20.03 -0.60 4.00
C LYS A 32 18.51 -0.55 3.82
N VAL A 33 17.98 -0.99 2.68
CA VAL A 33 16.51 -1.10 2.47
C VAL A 33 15.87 -1.98 3.55
N LYS A 34 16.46 -3.14 3.86
CA LYS A 34 15.94 -4.04 4.91
C LYS A 34 16.03 -3.43 6.30
N GLU A 35 17.13 -2.75 6.62
CA GLU A 35 17.31 -2.00 7.88
C GLU A 35 16.27 -0.89 8.00
N SER A 36 16.02 -0.16 6.91
CA SER A 36 15.01 0.88 6.84
C SER A 36 13.60 0.35 7.15
N TYR A 37 13.23 -0.78 6.54
CA TYR A 37 11.95 -1.43 6.86
C TYR A 37 11.86 -1.88 8.33
N ALA A 38 12.92 -2.41 8.88
CA ALA A 38 12.95 -2.86 10.28
C ALA A 38 12.77 -1.69 11.25
N THR A 39 13.40 -0.55 10.97
CA THR A 39 13.45 0.62 11.86
C THR A 39 12.28 1.58 11.63
N TYR A 40 12.01 1.91 10.36
CA TYR A 40 11.10 3.00 9.98
C TYR A 40 9.80 2.51 9.33
N ARG A 41 9.67 1.21 9.08
CA ARG A 41 8.54 0.62 8.32
C ARG A 41 8.42 1.14 6.89
N ASP A 42 9.52 1.65 6.35
CA ASP A 42 9.65 2.22 5.01
C ASP A 42 11.05 1.94 4.47
N GLY A 43 11.16 1.35 3.28
CA GLY A 43 12.45 0.97 2.69
C GLY A 43 13.28 2.15 2.20
N LEU A 44 12.69 3.33 2.02
CA LEU A 44 13.36 4.52 1.48
C LEU A 44 13.82 5.49 2.57
N GLU A 45 13.27 5.41 3.77
CA GLU A 45 13.49 6.38 4.84
C GLU A 45 14.97 6.54 5.24
N ILE A 46 15.73 5.45 5.23
CA ILE A 46 17.16 5.49 5.57
C ILE A 46 17.95 6.36 4.58
N PHE A 47 17.58 6.33 3.30
CA PHE A 47 18.26 7.15 2.29
C PHE A 47 17.93 8.64 2.44
N ALA A 48 16.69 8.96 2.82
CA ALA A 48 16.32 10.33 3.16
C ALA A 48 17.16 10.86 4.33
N ARG A 49 17.30 10.08 5.40
CA ARG A 49 17.96 10.49 6.63
C ARG A 49 19.48 10.53 6.52
N GLU A 50 20.10 9.52 5.92
CA GLU A 50 21.56 9.41 5.87
C GLU A 50 22.18 10.22 4.75
N TYR A 51 21.47 10.40 3.63
CA TYR A 51 21.99 11.08 2.44
C TYR A 51 21.29 12.41 2.13
N GLY A 52 20.29 12.80 2.93
CA GLY A 52 19.58 14.06 2.76
C GLY A 52 18.73 14.14 1.49
N ILE A 53 18.30 12.99 0.94
CA ILE A 53 17.54 12.94 -0.30
C ILE A 53 16.07 13.26 -0.02
N PRO A 54 15.47 14.23 -0.73
CA PRO A 54 14.05 14.55 -0.58
C PRO A 54 13.15 13.31 -0.85
N HIS A 55 12.14 13.12 -0.03
CA HIS A 55 11.19 11.99 -0.19
C HIS A 55 10.54 11.95 -1.58
N LYS A 56 10.30 13.13 -2.18
CA LYS A 56 9.80 13.22 -3.55
C LYS A 56 10.72 12.53 -4.57
N ASP A 57 12.01 12.76 -4.47
CA ASP A 57 12.99 12.21 -5.42
C ASP A 57 13.15 10.70 -5.22
N LEU A 58 13.18 10.26 -3.96
CA LEU A 58 13.14 8.83 -3.61
C LEU A 58 11.88 8.15 -4.16
N TYR A 59 10.73 8.79 -4.00
CA TYR A 59 9.45 8.29 -4.50
C TYR A 59 9.47 8.13 -6.03
N ILE A 60 9.89 9.15 -6.76
CA ILE A 60 9.96 9.12 -8.24
C ILE A 60 10.91 8.01 -8.70
N SER A 61 12.14 7.99 -8.17
CA SER A 61 13.17 7.02 -8.55
C SER A 61 12.73 5.59 -8.27
N TYR A 62 12.15 5.33 -7.08
CA TYR A 62 11.61 4.02 -6.74
C TYR A 62 10.50 3.57 -7.70
N HIS A 63 9.59 4.48 -8.08
CA HIS A 63 8.47 4.14 -8.94
C HIS A 63 8.90 3.84 -10.38
N ASN A 64 9.96 4.46 -10.88
CA ASN A 64 10.57 4.10 -12.17
C ASN A 64 11.01 2.63 -12.23
N TYR A 65 11.57 2.11 -11.13
CA TYR A 65 11.93 0.68 -11.03
C TYR A 65 10.72 -0.21 -10.76
N LYS A 66 9.82 0.20 -9.88
CA LYS A 66 8.61 -0.56 -9.55
C LYS A 66 7.74 -0.82 -10.78
N LYS A 67 7.67 0.12 -11.70
CA LYS A 67 6.95 -0.01 -12.97
C LYS A 67 7.37 -1.25 -13.75
N LYS A 68 8.67 -1.57 -13.76
CA LYS A 68 9.23 -2.75 -14.45
C LYS A 68 8.77 -4.07 -13.82
N LEU A 69 8.28 -4.05 -12.57
CA LEU A 69 7.83 -5.24 -11.85
C LEU A 69 6.33 -5.53 -12.03
N VAL A 70 5.57 -4.64 -12.65
CA VAL A 70 4.10 -4.81 -12.78
C VAL A 70 3.75 -6.15 -13.44
N SER A 71 4.45 -6.51 -14.53
CA SER A 71 4.23 -7.78 -15.23
C SER A 71 4.55 -9.04 -14.41
N THR A 72 5.24 -8.92 -13.29
CA THR A 72 5.56 -10.04 -12.40
C THR A 72 4.50 -10.30 -11.34
N ILE A 73 3.51 -9.41 -11.22
CA ILE A 73 2.40 -9.57 -10.28
C ILE A 73 1.49 -10.68 -10.79
N LYS A 74 1.24 -11.67 -9.94
CA LYS A 74 0.29 -12.74 -10.25
C LYS A 74 -1.11 -12.29 -9.81
N PRO A 75 -2.09 -12.23 -10.75
CA PRO A 75 -3.48 -11.99 -10.40
C PRO A 75 -4.01 -13.06 -9.43
N TYR A 76 -5.03 -12.71 -8.67
CA TYR A 76 -5.80 -13.66 -7.87
C TYR A 76 -6.95 -14.19 -8.72
N ASP A 77 -7.06 -15.51 -8.85
CA ASP A 77 -8.11 -16.16 -9.64
C ASP A 77 -9.50 -15.87 -9.04
N GLY A 78 -10.44 -15.40 -9.86
CA GLY A 78 -11.81 -15.11 -9.41
C GLY A 78 -11.94 -13.90 -8.46
N LEU A 79 -10.91 -13.03 -8.36
CA LEU A 79 -10.99 -11.88 -7.48
C LEU A 79 -12.04 -10.86 -7.92
N LEU A 80 -12.18 -10.62 -9.22
CA LEU A 80 -13.19 -9.69 -9.74
C LEU A 80 -14.62 -10.16 -9.35
N GLU A 81 -14.92 -11.42 -9.57
CA GLU A 81 -16.21 -12.02 -9.23
C GLU A 81 -16.49 -11.90 -7.73
N LYS A 82 -15.49 -12.14 -6.90
CA LYS A 82 -15.61 -11.98 -5.45
C LYS A 82 -15.87 -10.51 -5.06
N LEU A 83 -15.14 -9.56 -5.62
CA LEU A 83 -15.36 -8.13 -5.36
C LEU A 83 -16.75 -7.66 -5.78
N GLN A 84 -17.27 -8.18 -6.89
CA GLN A 84 -18.63 -7.88 -7.37
C GLN A 84 -19.75 -8.38 -6.44
N THR A 85 -19.44 -9.30 -5.52
CA THR A 85 -20.43 -9.76 -4.52
C THR A 85 -20.55 -8.84 -3.31
N ILE A 86 -19.71 -7.81 -3.20
CA ILE A 86 -19.77 -6.81 -2.13
C ILE A 86 -20.73 -5.69 -2.56
N ASN A 87 -21.75 -5.43 -1.75
CA ASN A 87 -22.77 -4.42 -2.04
C ASN A 87 -22.38 -2.98 -1.66
N CYS A 88 -21.27 -2.80 -0.93
CA CYS A 88 -20.77 -1.48 -0.54
C CYS A 88 -19.86 -0.89 -1.62
N PRO A 89 -19.81 0.45 -1.79
CA PRO A 89 -18.86 1.10 -2.68
C PRO A 89 -17.41 0.76 -2.31
N GLN A 90 -16.61 0.45 -3.32
CA GLN A 90 -15.22 0.02 -3.15
C GLN A 90 -14.28 0.97 -3.87
N TYR A 91 -13.18 1.33 -3.19
CA TYR A 91 -12.16 2.23 -3.69
C TYR A 91 -10.77 1.65 -3.46
N VAL A 92 -9.82 2.01 -4.29
CA VAL A 92 -8.39 1.71 -4.08
C VAL A 92 -7.69 2.99 -3.62
N PHE A 93 -6.94 2.90 -2.52
CA PHE A 93 -6.03 3.95 -2.09
C PHE A 93 -4.62 3.37 -1.92
N SER A 94 -3.65 3.89 -2.67
CA SER A 94 -2.31 3.31 -2.80
C SER A 94 -1.19 4.33 -2.60
N THR A 95 -0.05 3.86 -2.06
CA THR A 95 1.21 4.60 -2.08
C THR A 95 1.93 4.53 -3.43
N SER A 96 1.48 3.68 -4.36
CA SER A 96 2.02 3.66 -5.72
C SER A 96 1.57 4.90 -6.48
N SER A 97 2.40 5.38 -7.42
CA SER A 97 2.01 6.47 -8.31
C SER A 97 0.73 6.14 -9.08
N LYS A 98 0.03 7.16 -9.53
CA LYS A 98 -1.25 7.01 -10.25
C LYS A 98 -1.09 6.10 -11.48
N ASP A 99 -0.04 6.33 -12.27
CA ASP A 99 0.29 5.55 -13.45
C ASP A 99 0.55 4.07 -13.11
N ILE A 100 1.29 3.79 -12.03
CA ILE A 100 1.55 2.40 -11.60
C ILE A 100 0.28 1.74 -11.07
N CYS A 101 -0.55 2.45 -10.31
CA CYS A 101 -1.87 1.93 -9.88
C CYS A 101 -2.70 1.51 -11.08
N GLU A 102 -2.78 2.36 -12.08
CA GLU A 102 -3.52 2.06 -13.32
C GLU A 102 -2.95 0.85 -14.05
N GLN A 103 -1.63 0.77 -14.20
CA GLN A 103 -0.97 -0.37 -14.86
C GLN A 103 -1.19 -1.67 -14.07
N ILE A 104 -1.09 -1.64 -12.74
CA ILE A 104 -1.37 -2.81 -11.90
C ILE A 104 -2.84 -3.25 -12.09
N LEU A 105 -3.80 -2.33 -11.98
CA LEU A 105 -5.21 -2.64 -12.13
C LEU A 105 -5.52 -3.23 -13.52
N LYS A 106 -4.91 -2.70 -14.59
CA LYS A 106 -5.02 -3.26 -15.94
C LYS A 106 -4.42 -4.66 -16.02
N HIS A 107 -3.22 -4.84 -15.47
CA HIS A 107 -2.51 -6.12 -15.51
C HIS A 107 -3.27 -7.25 -14.77
N ILE A 108 -3.91 -6.93 -13.65
CA ILE A 108 -4.67 -7.91 -12.86
C ILE A 108 -6.16 -7.98 -13.23
N GLY A 109 -6.60 -7.29 -14.29
CA GLY A 109 -7.97 -7.35 -14.80
C GLY A 109 -9.02 -6.61 -13.96
N LEU A 110 -8.62 -5.67 -13.11
CA LEU A 110 -9.52 -4.92 -12.22
C LEU A 110 -9.71 -3.46 -12.62
N TYR A 111 -9.10 -3.01 -13.71
CA TYR A 111 -9.13 -1.58 -14.09
C TYR A 111 -10.55 -1.08 -14.34
N ASP A 112 -11.35 -1.77 -15.14
CA ASP A 112 -12.71 -1.34 -15.48
C ASP A 112 -13.62 -1.33 -14.25
N PHE A 113 -13.41 -2.26 -13.32
CA PHE A 113 -14.13 -2.30 -12.06
C PHE A 113 -13.81 -1.11 -11.15
N PHE A 114 -12.54 -0.68 -11.07
CA PHE A 114 -12.10 0.45 -10.24
C PHE A 114 -11.92 1.77 -11.01
N LYS A 115 -12.26 1.84 -12.28
CA LYS A 115 -12.14 3.06 -13.09
C LYS A 115 -12.85 4.23 -12.42
N GLY A 116 -12.12 5.33 -12.17
CA GLY A 116 -12.62 6.49 -11.43
C GLY A 116 -12.74 6.30 -9.91
N ARG A 117 -12.37 5.14 -9.38
CA ARG A 117 -12.44 4.78 -7.95
C ARG A 117 -11.10 4.32 -7.39
N PHE A 118 -9.99 4.79 -7.94
CA PHE A 118 -8.67 4.55 -7.39
C PHE A 118 -7.90 5.86 -7.20
N TYR A 119 -7.24 5.96 -6.06
CA TYR A 119 -6.49 7.12 -5.62
C TYR A 119 -5.07 6.74 -5.26
N SER A 120 -4.16 7.62 -5.58
CA SER A 120 -2.76 7.58 -5.18
C SER A 120 -2.49 8.64 -4.12
N VAL A 121 -1.46 8.45 -3.33
CA VAL A 121 -0.95 9.51 -2.44
C VAL A 121 -0.59 10.79 -3.23
N GLU A 122 -0.21 10.68 -4.50
CA GLU A 122 0.05 11.83 -5.39
C GLU A 122 -1.18 12.74 -5.58
N ASP A 123 -2.39 12.16 -5.61
CA ASP A 123 -3.64 12.93 -5.76
C ASP A 123 -3.82 13.93 -4.60
N PHE A 124 -3.10 13.72 -3.49
CA PHE A 124 -3.16 14.52 -2.26
C PHE A 124 -1.86 15.26 -1.94
N ASN A 125 -0.88 15.27 -2.86
CA ASN A 125 0.44 15.87 -2.71
C ASN A 125 1.26 15.34 -1.52
N VAL A 126 1.11 14.05 -1.21
CA VAL A 126 1.93 13.32 -0.23
C VAL A 126 2.64 12.14 -0.88
N TYR A 127 3.67 11.61 -0.24
CA TYR A 127 4.48 10.51 -0.79
C TYR A 127 4.36 9.22 0.01
N LYS A 128 3.69 9.26 1.15
CA LYS A 128 3.45 8.11 2.04
C LYS A 128 2.06 8.17 2.64
N LYS A 129 1.48 7.03 2.93
CA LYS A 129 0.22 6.93 3.69
C LYS A 129 0.42 7.09 5.20
N ASN A 130 1.62 6.85 5.69
CA ASN A 130 1.96 6.86 7.11
C ASN A 130 2.70 8.12 7.58
N GLU A 131 2.47 9.25 6.91
CA GLU A 131 2.97 10.56 7.37
C GLU A 131 1.98 11.27 8.28
N SER A 132 0.69 11.14 7.99
CA SER A 132 -0.37 11.85 8.69
C SER A 132 -1.72 11.15 8.49
N SER A 133 -2.62 11.26 9.48
CA SER A 133 -4.01 10.86 9.33
C SER A 133 -4.79 11.77 8.36
N GLU A 134 -4.28 12.97 8.08
CA GLU A 134 -4.92 13.95 7.18
C GLU A 134 -5.17 13.41 5.77
N VAL A 135 -4.26 12.58 5.23
CA VAL A 135 -4.45 12.01 3.89
C VAL A 135 -5.67 11.11 3.81
N TYR A 136 -6.00 10.39 4.88
CA TYR A 136 -7.19 9.55 4.94
C TYR A 136 -8.46 10.40 5.02
N GLN A 137 -8.41 11.52 5.75
CA GLN A 137 -9.49 12.49 5.77
C GLN A 137 -9.78 13.03 4.37
N LYS A 138 -8.74 13.45 3.64
CA LYS A 138 -8.85 13.92 2.25
C LYS A 138 -9.43 12.86 1.31
N VAL A 139 -9.08 11.58 1.49
CA VAL A 139 -9.69 10.49 0.70
C VAL A 139 -11.19 10.39 1.00
N CYS A 140 -11.60 10.44 2.27
CA CYS A 140 -13.02 10.42 2.65
C CYS A 140 -13.79 11.60 2.05
N GLU A 141 -13.21 12.80 2.08
CA GLU A 141 -13.78 14.00 1.45
C GLU A 141 -13.93 13.83 -0.07
N GLN A 142 -12.90 13.27 -0.72
CA GLN A 142 -12.91 13.02 -2.19
C GLN A 142 -14.00 12.04 -2.61
N ILE A 143 -14.34 11.06 -1.77
CA ILE A 143 -15.42 10.10 -2.03
C ILE A 143 -16.75 10.52 -1.40
N ASN A 144 -16.80 11.74 -0.85
CA ASN A 144 -17.97 12.33 -0.20
C ASN A 144 -18.60 11.42 0.88
N THR A 145 -17.75 10.89 1.78
CA THR A 145 -18.15 9.97 2.84
C THR A 145 -17.44 10.38 4.13
N LYS A 146 -18.06 10.14 5.30
CA LYS A 146 -17.41 10.38 6.58
C LYS A 146 -16.47 9.23 6.95
N PRO A 147 -15.37 9.49 7.69
CA PRO A 147 -14.46 8.44 8.14
C PRO A 147 -15.15 7.29 8.89
N GLU A 148 -16.11 7.60 9.77
CA GLU A 148 -16.86 6.60 10.54
C GLU A 148 -17.72 5.66 9.69
N ASP A 149 -18.05 6.06 8.45
CA ASP A 149 -18.79 5.24 7.48
C ASP A 149 -17.86 4.46 6.53
N CYS A 150 -16.54 4.55 6.73
CA CYS A 150 -15.53 3.91 5.91
C CYS A 150 -14.82 2.78 6.65
N ILE A 151 -14.48 1.72 5.93
CA ILE A 151 -13.59 0.66 6.38
C ILE A 151 -12.31 0.73 5.57
N PHE A 152 -11.18 0.91 6.24
CA PHE A 152 -9.86 0.88 5.62
C PHE A 152 -9.23 -0.51 5.78
N ILE A 153 -8.84 -1.12 4.65
CA ILE A 153 -8.29 -2.47 4.59
C ILE A 153 -6.86 -2.39 4.09
N ASP A 154 -5.90 -2.83 4.91
CA ASP A 154 -4.48 -2.75 4.57
C ASP A 154 -3.70 -3.87 5.30
N ASP A 155 -2.47 -4.15 4.88
CA ASP A 155 -1.56 -5.08 5.55
C ASP A 155 -0.59 -4.37 6.51
N SER A 156 -0.43 -3.06 6.35
CA SER A 156 0.47 -2.22 7.15
C SER A 156 -0.18 -1.75 8.45
N TYR A 157 0.44 -2.08 9.56
CA TYR A 157 0.02 -1.60 10.89
C TYR A 157 -0.01 -0.08 11.00
N SER A 158 1.00 0.62 10.46
CA SER A 158 1.07 2.08 10.52
C SER A 158 -0.05 2.74 9.74
N ASN A 159 -0.41 2.21 8.57
CA ASN A 159 -1.50 2.72 7.77
C ASN A 159 -2.85 2.56 8.49
N LEU A 160 -3.08 1.40 9.12
CA LEU A 160 -4.30 1.13 9.89
C LEU A 160 -4.41 2.02 11.13
N ASP A 161 -3.29 2.30 11.81
CA ASP A 161 -3.27 3.20 12.96
C ASP A 161 -3.71 4.63 12.59
N PHE A 162 -3.16 5.18 11.51
CA PHE A 162 -3.57 6.51 11.02
C PHE A 162 -5.03 6.56 10.56
N ALA A 163 -5.53 5.52 9.90
CA ALA A 163 -6.94 5.44 9.53
C ALA A 163 -7.85 5.38 10.78
N LYS A 164 -7.43 4.63 11.81
CA LYS A 164 -8.18 4.53 13.08
C LYS A 164 -8.25 5.85 13.83
N GLN A 165 -7.19 6.67 13.81
CA GLN A 165 -7.15 7.97 14.48
C GLN A 165 -8.24 8.93 14.01
N ILE A 166 -8.74 8.82 12.80
CA ILE A 166 -9.84 9.63 12.27
C ILE A 166 -11.21 8.94 12.36
N GLY A 167 -11.27 7.78 13.00
CA GLY A 167 -12.55 7.08 13.25
C GLY A 167 -12.96 6.06 12.20
N MET A 168 -12.11 5.73 11.22
CA MET A 168 -12.40 4.66 10.24
C MET A 168 -12.49 3.29 10.92
N GLY A 169 -13.34 2.40 10.41
CA GLY A 169 -13.21 0.98 10.66
C GLY A 169 -11.91 0.46 10.03
N THR A 170 -11.25 -0.50 10.68
CA THR A 170 -9.94 -0.97 10.23
C THR A 170 -9.87 -2.49 10.15
N ILE A 171 -9.44 -2.99 9.00
CA ILE A 171 -9.28 -4.41 8.76
C ILE A 171 -7.86 -4.69 8.28
N ARG A 172 -7.19 -5.60 8.98
CA ARG A 172 -5.87 -6.06 8.57
C ARG A 172 -5.96 -7.30 7.69
N ILE A 173 -5.26 -7.28 6.54
CA ILE A 173 -4.99 -8.49 5.75
C ILE A 173 -3.58 -8.99 6.09
N TYR A 174 -3.45 -10.31 6.35
CA TYR A 174 -2.15 -10.94 6.57
C TYR A 174 -2.05 -12.25 5.77
N TYR A 175 -0.82 -12.65 5.41
CA TYR A 175 -0.57 -13.83 4.58
C TYR A 175 0.26 -14.92 5.27
N LYS A 176 0.92 -14.59 6.36
CA LYS A 176 1.71 -15.52 7.19
C LYS A 176 1.15 -15.51 8.61
N ASN A 177 1.47 -16.55 9.40
CA ASN A 177 1.13 -16.66 10.83
C ASN A 177 1.84 -15.60 11.69
N ASN A 178 1.77 -14.37 11.28
CA ASN A 178 2.14 -13.24 12.14
C ASN A 178 0.95 -13.02 13.06
N SER A 179 1.10 -13.42 14.32
CA SER A 179 0.13 -13.15 15.36
C SER A 179 -0.36 -11.70 15.21
N THR A 180 -1.65 -11.54 15.00
CA THR A 180 -2.31 -10.27 15.25
C THR A 180 -2.17 -10.06 16.75
N LYS A 181 -1.13 -9.30 17.18
CA LYS A 181 -1.14 -8.75 18.53
C LYS A 181 -2.42 -7.96 18.66
N ASP A 182 -3.11 -8.08 19.79
CA ASP A 182 -4.26 -7.25 20.13
C ASP A 182 -3.87 -5.78 20.06
N MET A 183 -3.99 -5.21 18.86
CA MET A 183 -3.70 -3.80 18.62
C MET A 183 -5.01 -3.07 18.58
N LYS A 184 -5.20 -2.11 19.48
CA LYS A 184 -6.44 -1.32 19.66
C LYS A 184 -6.91 -0.60 18.38
N PHE A 185 -6.01 -0.44 17.41
CA PHE A 185 -6.31 0.18 16.12
C PHE A 185 -6.65 -0.82 15.00
N ILE A 186 -6.89 -2.11 15.32
CA ILE A 186 -7.34 -3.13 14.37
C ILE A 186 -8.65 -3.72 14.86
N ASP A 187 -9.74 -3.47 14.13
CA ASP A 187 -11.05 -3.98 14.49
C ASP A 187 -11.23 -5.45 14.11
N LYS A 188 -10.70 -5.84 12.93
CA LYS A 188 -10.73 -7.22 12.42
C LYS A 188 -9.44 -7.57 11.68
N ALA A 189 -9.16 -8.85 11.58
CA ALA A 189 -8.03 -9.34 10.79
C ALA A 189 -8.40 -10.63 10.05
N TYR A 190 -8.01 -10.74 8.76
CA TYR A 190 -8.30 -11.90 7.93
C TYR A 190 -7.05 -12.39 7.20
N LYS A 191 -6.98 -13.70 6.97
CA LYS A 191 -5.90 -14.31 6.21
C LYS A 191 -6.19 -14.18 4.70
N GLY A 192 -5.57 -13.17 4.09
CA GLY A 192 -5.73 -12.91 2.67
C GLY A 192 -7.04 -12.24 2.28
N ILE A 193 -7.13 -11.89 0.99
CA ILE A 193 -8.22 -11.07 0.47
C ILE A 193 -9.57 -11.81 0.45
N TYR A 194 -9.58 -13.11 0.18
CA TYR A 194 -10.84 -13.86 0.05
C TYR A 194 -11.56 -14.00 1.39
N GLU A 195 -10.84 -14.35 2.47
CA GLU A 195 -11.44 -14.39 3.81
C GLU A 195 -11.92 -13.00 4.25
N CYS A 196 -11.19 -11.93 3.85
CA CYS A 196 -11.62 -10.57 4.12
C CYS A 196 -12.94 -10.24 3.41
N ILE A 197 -13.09 -10.58 2.14
CA ILE A 197 -14.35 -10.36 1.39
C ILE A 197 -15.52 -11.12 2.03
N ASP A 198 -15.32 -12.37 2.39
CA ASP A 198 -16.35 -13.17 3.05
C ASP A 198 -16.69 -12.58 4.45
N GLY A 199 -15.69 -12.07 5.17
CA GLY A 199 -15.85 -11.37 6.45
C GLY A 199 -16.60 -10.05 6.32
N LEU A 200 -16.36 -9.25 5.29
CA LEU A 200 -17.09 -8.00 5.02
C LEU A 200 -18.60 -8.25 4.88
N LYS A 201 -18.96 -9.27 4.13
CA LYS A 201 -20.38 -9.65 3.94
C LYS A 201 -21.02 -10.10 5.23
N LYS A 202 -20.31 -10.93 6.00
CA LYS A 202 -20.83 -11.50 7.25
C LYS A 202 -20.94 -10.48 8.39
N ASP A 203 -19.87 -9.68 8.57
CA ASP A 203 -19.70 -8.87 9.77
C ASP A 203 -20.21 -7.43 9.58
N TYR A 204 -20.30 -6.95 8.33
CA TYR A 204 -20.70 -5.58 8.00
C TYR A 204 -21.90 -5.48 7.05
N GLY A 205 -22.42 -6.60 6.56
CA GLY A 205 -23.57 -6.62 5.64
C GLY A 205 -23.28 -6.05 4.24
N CYS A 206 -22.00 -5.98 3.87
CA CYS A 206 -21.58 -5.47 2.57
C CYS A 206 -21.81 -6.45 1.40
#